data_114940ee78eedc7ed20688789620005e
#
_entry.id   114940ee78eedc7ed20688789620005e
#
_cell.length_a   1.000
_cell.length_b   1.000
_cell.length_c   1.000
_cell.angle_alpha   90.00
_cell.angle_beta   90.00
_cell.angle_gamma   90.00
#
_symmetry.space_group_name_H-M   'P 1'
#
loop_
_entity.id
_entity.type
_entity.pdbx_description
1 polymer ?
#
loop_
_entity_poly.entity_id
_entity_poly.type
_entity_poly.pdbx_seq_one_letter_code
_entity_poly.pdbx_strand_id
1 'polypeptide(L)'
;MKKVLVSGGAGFIGSHLCTRLIRDGHKVICLDNLFTGSEKNIAHLKGNSRFEFVHHDVEFPYEAEVDEVYNLACPASPVHYQHDAIKTIKTSVLGAINMLGLAKRTNAKIMQASTSEIYGDPVVHPQVESYWGNVNPIGIRSCYDEGKRCAETLFMDYHRQNGIRIKIIRIFNTYGPRMLPDDGRVVSNFVVQALQDEDITIYGSGTQTRSFQYVDDLIEGMAVSYTHLTLPT
;
A
#
# COMPACT_ATOMS: atom_id res chain seq x y z
N MET A 1 3.12 -23.62 -5.59
CA MET A 1 2.50 -23.00 -4.38
C MET A 1 3.58 -22.26 -3.63
N LYS A 2 3.40 -20.96 -3.37
CA LYS A 2 4.35 -20.13 -2.61
C LYS A 2 3.74 -19.74 -1.27
N LYS A 3 4.57 -19.38 -0.31
CA LYS A 3 4.15 -18.74 0.94
C LYS A 3 4.39 -17.23 0.83
N VAL A 4 3.33 -16.45 0.89
CA VAL A 4 3.32 -15.02 0.61
C VAL A 4 2.88 -14.25 1.85
N LEU A 5 3.65 -13.22 2.24
CA LEU A 5 3.27 -12.30 3.30
C LEU A 5 2.73 -11.01 2.70
N VAL A 6 1.60 -10.56 3.21
CA VAL A 6 0.97 -9.28 2.86
C VAL A 6 0.85 -8.44 4.13
N SER A 7 1.72 -7.43 4.29
CA SER A 7 1.57 -6.45 5.36
C SER A 7 0.48 -5.44 5.00
N GLY A 8 -0.35 -5.03 5.96
CA GLY A 8 -1.56 -4.25 5.67
C GLY A 8 -2.64 -5.09 4.97
N GLY A 9 -2.61 -6.42 5.19
CA GLY A 9 -3.45 -7.37 4.48
C GLY A 9 -4.95 -7.32 4.84
N ALA A 10 -5.32 -6.72 5.97
CA ALA A 10 -6.71 -6.48 6.37
C ALA A 10 -7.24 -5.10 5.91
N GLY A 11 -6.40 -4.29 5.27
CA GLY A 11 -6.77 -3.01 4.66
C GLY A 11 -7.55 -3.18 3.36
N PHE A 12 -7.90 -2.05 2.73
CA PHE A 12 -8.64 -2.01 1.47
C PHE A 12 -7.93 -2.83 0.38
N ILE A 13 -6.77 -2.38 -0.10
CA ILE A 13 -6.03 -3.05 -1.19
C ILE A 13 -5.52 -4.42 -0.74
N GLY A 14 -4.96 -4.52 0.48
CA GLY A 14 -4.38 -5.76 1.00
C GLY A 14 -5.36 -6.92 1.05
N SER A 15 -6.62 -6.67 1.40
CA SER A 15 -7.64 -7.72 1.48
C SER A 15 -8.05 -8.28 0.11
N HIS A 16 -8.06 -7.44 -0.93
CA HIS A 16 -8.26 -7.89 -2.31
C HIS A 16 -7.07 -8.71 -2.79
N LEU A 17 -5.84 -8.27 -2.48
CA LEU A 17 -4.63 -9.01 -2.81
C LEU A 17 -4.60 -10.38 -2.11
N CYS A 18 -4.91 -10.45 -0.81
CA CYS A 18 -5.01 -11.72 -0.09
C CYS A 18 -6.03 -12.66 -0.76
N THR A 19 -7.19 -12.14 -1.15
CA THR A 19 -8.23 -12.91 -1.87
C THR A 19 -7.67 -13.47 -3.19
N ARG A 20 -6.98 -12.65 -3.96
CA ARG A 20 -6.38 -13.04 -5.24
C ARG A 20 -5.32 -14.12 -5.06
N LEU A 21 -4.38 -13.94 -4.14
CA LEU A 21 -3.29 -14.88 -3.87
C LEU A 21 -3.80 -16.26 -3.40
N ILE A 22 -4.86 -16.30 -2.58
CA ILE A 22 -5.52 -17.54 -2.18
C ILE A 22 -6.17 -18.23 -3.39
N ARG A 23 -6.85 -17.47 -4.27
CA ARG A 23 -7.45 -17.98 -5.51
C ARG A 23 -6.39 -18.56 -6.44
N ASP A 24 -5.22 -17.94 -6.52
CA ASP A 24 -4.09 -18.39 -7.33
C ASP A 24 -3.34 -19.59 -6.71
N GLY A 25 -3.79 -20.12 -5.57
CA GLY A 25 -3.28 -21.34 -4.96
C GLY A 25 -2.11 -21.15 -4.00
N HIS A 26 -1.83 -19.92 -3.57
CA HIS A 26 -0.73 -19.63 -2.63
C HIS A 26 -1.17 -19.79 -1.17
N LYS A 27 -0.19 -19.95 -0.26
CA LYS A 27 -0.39 -19.76 1.18
C LYS A 27 -0.15 -18.28 1.51
N VAL A 28 -1.05 -17.66 2.27
CA VAL A 28 -1.01 -16.23 2.55
C VAL A 28 -0.96 -15.98 4.06
N ILE A 29 0.07 -15.24 4.50
CA ILE A 29 0.12 -14.61 5.81
C ILE A 29 -0.38 -13.17 5.64
N CYS A 30 -1.52 -12.86 6.22
CA CYS A 30 -2.09 -11.51 6.31
C CYS A 30 -1.62 -10.88 7.62
N LEU A 31 -0.65 -9.97 7.55
CA LEU A 31 -0.07 -9.27 8.69
C LEU A 31 -0.68 -7.88 8.80
N ASP A 32 -1.37 -7.58 9.91
CA ASP A 32 -2.06 -6.29 10.09
C ASP A 32 -2.25 -5.99 11.58
N ASN A 33 -2.12 -4.73 11.99
CA ASN A 33 -2.40 -4.29 13.36
C ASN A 33 -3.82 -3.72 13.54
N LEU A 34 -4.62 -3.74 12.47
CA LEU A 34 -6.00 -3.23 12.41
C LEU A 34 -6.15 -1.73 12.74
N PHE A 35 -5.09 -0.94 12.56
CA PHE A 35 -5.16 0.52 12.79
C PHE A 35 -6.12 1.20 11.79
N THR A 36 -6.04 0.84 10.51
CA THR A 36 -7.00 1.24 9.47
C THR A 36 -7.61 0.02 8.75
N GLY A 37 -7.09 -1.16 9.01
CA GLY A 37 -7.61 -2.42 8.52
C GLY A 37 -8.81 -2.90 9.32
N SER A 38 -9.54 -3.87 8.77
CA SER A 38 -10.70 -4.47 9.44
C SER A 38 -10.75 -5.97 9.18
N GLU A 39 -11.02 -6.74 10.23
CA GLU A 39 -11.27 -8.18 10.09
C GLU A 39 -12.46 -8.51 9.18
N LYS A 40 -13.41 -7.57 9.02
CA LYS A 40 -14.53 -7.72 8.06
C LYS A 40 -14.03 -7.88 6.63
N ASN A 41 -12.94 -7.21 6.27
CA ASN A 41 -12.38 -7.26 4.91
C ASN A 41 -11.81 -8.63 4.55
N ILE A 42 -11.39 -9.41 5.55
CA ILE A 42 -10.78 -10.74 5.40
C ILE A 42 -11.66 -11.88 5.95
N ALA A 43 -12.87 -11.58 6.42
CA ALA A 43 -13.76 -12.56 7.04
C ALA A 43 -14.05 -13.76 6.12
N HIS A 44 -14.19 -13.52 4.82
CA HIS A 44 -14.44 -14.55 3.81
C HIS A 44 -13.23 -15.50 3.58
N LEU A 45 -12.04 -15.16 4.06
CA LEU A 45 -10.84 -16.00 4.00
C LEU A 45 -10.63 -16.82 5.28
N LYS A 46 -11.31 -16.47 6.38
CA LYS A 46 -11.22 -17.21 7.64
C LYS A 46 -11.69 -18.67 7.45
N GLY A 47 -10.95 -19.59 8.02
CA GLY A 47 -11.21 -21.02 7.84
C GLY A 47 -10.58 -21.66 6.60
N ASN A 48 -10.01 -20.90 5.68
CA ASN A 48 -9.21 -21.46 4.60
C ASN A 48 -7.85 -21.89 5.12
N SER A 49 -7.50 -23.17 4.93
CA SER A 49 -6.24 -23.77 5.43
C SER A 49 -4.96 -23.16 4.85
N ARG A 50 -5.07 -22.33 3.82
CA ARG A 50 -3.97 -21.60 3.18
C ARG A 50 -3.89 -20.12 3.62
N PHE A 51 -4.82 -19.64 4.45
CA PHE A 51 -4.88 -18.27 4.93
C PHE A 51 -4.61 -18.21 6.43
N GLU A 52 -3.67 -17.38 6.82
CA GLU A 52 -3.32 -17.10 8.21
C GLU A 52 -3.41 -15.59 8.46
N PHE A 53 -4.20 -15.18 9.46
CA PHE A 53 -4.21 -13.79 9.93
C PHE A 53 -3.32 -13.68 11.17
N VAL A 54 -2.40 -12.72 11.14
CA VAL A 54 -1.49 -12.41 12.23
C VAL A 54 -1.69 -10.95 12.64
N HIS A 55 -2.15 -10.74 13.85
CA HIS A 55 -2.22 -9.40 14.43
C HIS A 55 -0.82 -8.95 14.83
N HIS A 56 -0.22 -8.04 14.05
CA HIS A 56 1.15 -7.59 14.25
C HIS A 56 1.37 -6.19 13.68
N ASP A 57 2.21 -5.39 14.36
CA ASP A 57 2.62 -4.08 13.91
C ASP A 57 3.98 -4.16 13.20
N VAL A 58 4.03 -3.69 11.95
CA VAL A 58 5.25 -3.74 11.13
C VAL A 58 6.40 -2.87 11.64
N GLU A 59 6.15 -1.98 12.61
CA GLU A 59 7.23 -1.25 13.29
C GLU A 59 8.17 -2.17 14.08
N PHE A 60 7.71 -3.39 14.37
CA PHE A 60 8.49 -4.42 15.02
C PHE A 60 8.87 -5.54 14.04
N PRO A 61 10.04 -6.17 14.23
CA PRO A 61 10.44 -7.31 13.40
C PRO A 61 9.43 -8.45 13.47
N TYR A 62 9.21 -9.09 12.33
CA TYR A 62 8.42 -10.32 12.23
C TYR A 62 9.25 -11.43 11.59
N GLU A 63 9.12 -12.64 12.11
CA GLU A 63 9.85 -13.79 11.62
C GLU A 63 8.93 -14.83 11.00
N ALA A 64 9.20 -15.19 9.75
CA ALA A 64 8.51 -16.24 9.01
C ALA A 64 9.39 -16.71 7.86
N GLU A 65 9.15 -17.93 7.39
CA GLU A 65 9.68 -18.43 6.11
C GLU A 65 8.69 -18.06 5.02
N VAL A 66 9.11 -17.23 4.05
CA VAL A 66 8.28 -16.73 2.96
C VAL A 66 9.05 -16.67 1.65
N ASP A 67 8.33 -16.85 0.53
CA ASP A 67 8.87 -16.73 -0.82
C ASP A 67 8.71 -15.31 -1.39
N GLU A 68 7.66 -14.62 -0.96
CA GLU A 68 7.30 -13.27 -1.44
C GLU A 68 6.72 -12.41 -0.32
N VAL A 69 7.01 -11.11 -0.37
CA VAL A 69 6.49 -10.11 0.56
C VAL A 69 5.84 -8.97 -0.22
N TYR A 70 4.61 -8.62 0.13
CA TYR A 70 3.96 -7.39 -0.30
C TYR A 70 3.87 -6.42 0.88
N ASN A 71 4.62 -5.34 0.83
CA ASN A 71 4.63 -4.33 1.88
C ASN A 71 3.64 -3.21 1.57
N LEU A 72 2.40 -3.36 2.12
CA LEU A 72 1.31 -2.41 1.92
C LEU A 72 0.95 -1.64 3.20
N ALA A 73 1.45 -2.06 4.36
CA ALA A 73 1.10 -1.46 5.64
C ALA A 73 1.49 0.02 5.72
N CYS A 74 0.51 0.89 5.71
CA CYS A 74 0.63 2.33 6.01
C CYS A 74 -0.78 2.95 6.01
N PRO A 75 -1.12 3.85 6.94
CA PRO A 75 -2.28 4.72 6.79
C PRO A 75 -2.15 5.53 5.49
N ALA A 76 -3.15 5.50 4.62
CA ALA A 76 -3.03 6.03 3.25
C ALA A 76 -4.03 7.13 2.91
N SER A 77 -4.96 7.45 3.81
CA SER A 77 -5.86 8.60 3.62
C SER A 77 -5.47 9.79 4.50
N PRO A 78 -5.73 11.03 4.06
CA PRO A 78 -5.39 12.24 4.82
C PRO A 78 -5.92 12.23 6.25
N VAL A 79 -7.14 11.78 6.45
CA VAL A 79 -7.78 11.69 7.77
C VAL A 79 -6.99 10.77 8.70
N HIS A 80 -6.53 9.61 8.20
CA HIS A 80 -5.86 8.62 9.01
C HIS A 80 -4.37 8.94 9.23
N TYR A 81 -3.62 9.32 8.17
CA TYR A 81 -2.18 9.55 8.32
C TYR A 81 -1.85 10.85 9.07
N GLN A 82 -2.77 11.82 9.10
CA GLN A 82 -2.61 13.06 9.87
C GLN A 82 -3.04 12.89 11.33
N HIS A 83 -3.93 11.94 11.64
CA HIS A 83 -4.38 11.64 12.99
C HIS A 83 -3.22 11.25 13.91
N ASP A 84 -2.31 10.40 13.42
CA ASP A 84 -1.04 10.06 14.08
C ASP A 84 0.10 10.11 13.06
N ALA A 85 0.64 11.31 12.87
CA ALA A 85 1.70 11.56 11.90
C ALA A 85 3.00 10.84 12.25
N ILE A 86 3.33 10.74 13.55
CA ILE A 86 4.53 10.04 14.02
C ILE A 86 4.40 8.54 13.75
N LYS A 87 3.25 7.95 14.05
CA LYS A 87 2.95 6.56 13.73
C LYS A 87 3.06 6.29 12.23
N THR A 88 2.52 7.19 11.41
CA THR A 88 2.54 7.06 9.95
C THR A 88 3.96 6.99 9.40
N ILE A 89 4.85 7.91 9.79
CA ILE A 89 6.24 7.90 9.30
C ILE A 89 7.00 6.68 9.82
N LYS A 90 6.81 6.30 11.09
CA LYS A 90 7.39 5.08 11.66
C LYS A 90 6.96 3.83 10.90
N THR A 91 5.67 3.68 10.65
CA THR A 91 5.13 2.55 9.87
C THR A 91 5.75 2.48 8.48
N SER A 92 5.90 3.63 7.80
CA SER A 92 6.52 3.68 6.47
C SER A 92 8.01 3.29 6.50
N VAL A 93 8.77 3.83 7.46
CA VAL A 93 10.24 3.68 7.50
C VAL A 93 10.66 2.39 8.21
N LEU A 94 10.22 2.19 9.47
CA LEU A 94 10.56 0.98 10.23
C LEU A 94 9.92 -0.25 9.62
N GLY A 95 8.67 -0.13 9.14
CA GLY A 95 7.99 -1.21 8.42
C GLY A 95 8.74 -1.62 7.15
N ALA A 96 9.24 -0.66 6.36
CA ALA A 96 10.08 -0.97 5.20
C ALA A 96 11.38 -1.69 5.62
N ILE A 97 12.08 -1.21 6.66
CA ILE A 97 13.32 -1.84 7.17
C ILE A 97 13.05 -3.28 7.62
N ASN A 98 11.99 -3.50 8.39
CA ASN A 98 11.66 -4.83 8.94
C ASN A 98 11.26 -5.81 7.83
N MET A 99 10.45 -5.37 6.86
CA MET A 99 10.03 -6.22 5.73
C MET A 99 11.20 -6.51 4.77
N LEU A 100 12.10 -5.55 4.54
CA LEU A 100 13.34 -5.77 3.79
C LEU A 100 14.29 -6.71 4.53
N GLY A 101 14.38 -6.60 5.86
CA GLY A 101 15.12 -7.52 6.71
C GLY A 101 14.59 -8.96 6.61
N LEU A 102 13.28 -9.13 6.64
CA LEU A 102 12.62 -10.43 6.41
C LEU A 102 12.95 -10.98 5.03
N ALA A 103 12.76 -10.17 3.97
CA ALA A 103 13.03 -10.57 2.60
C ALA A 103 14.51 -10.96 2.39
N LYS A 104 15.45 -10.25 3.05
CA LYS A 104 16.88 -10.59 3.03
C LYS A 104 17.14 -11.96 3.66
N ARG A 105 16.58 -12.24 4.83
CA ARG A 105 16.78 -13.52 5.54
C ARG A 105 16.24 -14.73 4.75
N THR A 106 15.07 -14.55 4.15
CA THR A 106 14.38 -15.65 3.44
C THR A 106 14.71 -15.73 1.95
N ASN A 107 15.54 -14.82 1.43
CA ASN A 107 15.77 -14.63 -0.01
C ASN A 107 14.46 -14.43 -0.81
N ALA A 108 13.46 -13.84 -0.17
CA ALA A 108 12.17 -13.55 -0.79
C ALA A 108 12.26 -12.38 -1.79
N LYS A 109 11.34 -12.36 -2.76
CA LYS A 109 11.07 -11.12 -3.51
C LYS A 109 10.21 -10.21 -2.65
N ILE A 110 10.40 -8.90 -2.77
CA ILE A 110 9.58 -7.94 -2.02
C ILE A 110 9.07 -6.81 -2.90
N MET A 111 7.78 -6.45 -2.72
CA MET A 111 7.15 -5.32 -3.38
C MET A 111 6.80 -4.23 -2.35
N GLN A 112 7.14 -2.99 -2.68
CA GLN A 112 6.72 -1.79 -1.94
C GLN A 112 5.50 -1.17 -2.61
N ALA A 113 4.41 -1.04 -1.88
CA ALA A 113 3.33 -0.13 -2.25
C ALA A 113 3.76 1.31 -1.94
N SER A 114 4.23 2.00 -2.95
CA SER A 114 4.47 3.43 -2.96
C SER A 114 3.21 4.18 -3.43
N THR A 115 3.32 5.44 -3.76
CA THR A 115 2.18 6.31 -4.02
C THR A 115 2.53 7.40 -5.03
N SER A 116 1.53 7.98 -5.69
CA SER A 116 1.68 9.21 -6.46
C SER A 116 2.13 10.42 -5.63
N GLU A 117 1.90 10.37 -4.31
CA GLU A 117 2.26 11.47 -3.40
C GLU A 117 3.77 11.70 -3.27
N ILE A 118 4.60 10.74 -3.72
CA ILE A 118 6.05 10.95 -3.83
C ILE A 118 6.42 12.07 -4.80
N TYR A 119 5.49 12.43 -5.69
CA TYR A 119 5.65 13.53 -6.63
C TYR A 119 5.28 14.90 -6.02
N GLY A 120 4.58 14.92 -4.88
CA GLY A 120 4.17 16.12 -4.18
C GLY A 120 3.19 16.98 -4.97
N ASP A 121 3.49 18.28 -5.10
CA ASP A 121 2.79 19.21 -5.98
C ASP A 121 3.50 19.27 -7.34
N PRO A 122 3.13 18.38 -8.29
CA PRO A 122 3.95 18.12 -9.47
C PRO A 122 3.84 19.26 -10.48
N VAL A 123 4.98 19.65 -11.03
CA VAL A 123 5.08 20.61 -12.16
C VAL A 123 5.18 19.92 -13.52
N VAL A 124 5.21 18.58 -13.52
CA VAL A 124 5.25 17.73 -14.74
C VAL A 124 3.96 16.92 -14.83
N HIS A 125 3.25 17.04 -15.96
CA HIS A 125 2.02 16.31 -16.22
C HIS A 125 2.03 15.73 -17.65
N PRO A 126 1.70 14.44 -17.84
CA PRO A 126 1.58 13.40 -16.81
C PRO A 126 2.93 13.14 -16.12
N GLN A 127 2.90 12.65 -14.86
CA GLN A 127 4.11 12.32 -14.13
C GLN A 127 4.78 11.09 -14.75
N VAL A 128 6.06 11.23 -15.09
CA VAL A 128 6.91 10.15 -15.55
C VAL A 128 7.74 9.58 -14.39
N GLU A 129 8.12 8.30 -14.45
CA GLU A 129 8.84 7.64 -13.37
C GLU A 129 10.18 8.31 -13.00
N SER A 130 10.85 8.94 -13.97
CA SER A 130 12.10 9.68 -13.78
C SER A 130 11.93 11.05 -13.11
N TYR A 131 10.70 11.53 -12.93
CA TYR A 131 10.45 12.81 -12.26
C TYR A 131 10.63 12.64 -10.75
N TRP A 132 11.50 13.47 -10.15
CA TRP A 132 11.85 13.37 -8.72
C TRP A 132 10.82 13.97 -7.77
N GLY A 133 9.86 14.72 -8.31
CA GLY A 133 8.79 15.32 -7.53
C GLY A 133 9.14 16.72 -6.97
N ASN A 134 8.13 17.32 -6.35
CA ASN A 134 8.17 18.61 -5.67
C ASN A 134 7.42 18.47 -4.33
N VAL A 135 8.08 17.87 -3.33
CA VAL A 135 7.49 17.56 -2.03
C VAL A 135 7.91 18.60 -0.99
N ASN A 136 6.94 19.06 -0.19
CA ASN A 136 7.23 19.88 0.98
C ASN A 136 7.67 18.99 2.16
N PRO A 137 8.94 19.02 2.61
CA PRO A 137 9.44 18.11 3.63
C PRO A 137 8.93 18.41 5.05
N ILE A 138 8.30 19.57 5.29
CA ILE A 138 7.82 20.02 6.60
C ILE A 138 6.33 20.33 6.63
N GLY A 139 5.60 19.98 5.57
CA GLY A 139 4.14 20.17 5.50
C GLY A 139 3.37 19.14 6.33
N ILE A 140 2.09 19.39 6.55
CA ILE A 140 1.22 18.49 7.34
C ILE A 140 1.06 17.07 6.74
N ARG A 141 1.39 16.90 5.44
CA ARG A 141 1.35 15.62 4.72
C ARG A 141 2.70 14.90 4.69
N SER A 142 3.78 15.58 5.12
CA SER A 142 5.16 15.09 4.97
C SER A 142 5.39 13.75 5.69
N CYS A 143 4.65 13.46 6.75
CA CYS A 143 4.71 12.16 7.43
C CYS A 143 4.42 10.98 6.49
N TYR A 144 3.51 11.18 5.53
CA TYR A 144 3.17 10.19 4.51
C TYR A 144 4.09 10.31 3.29
N ASP A 145 4.19 11.51 2.72
CA ASP A 145 4.90 11.76 1.48
C ASP A 145 6.40 11.41 1.61
N GLU A 146 7.08 11.97 2.62
CA GLU A 146 8.50 11.68 2.88
C GLU A 146 8.72 10.27 3.45
N GLY A 147 7.76 9.74 4.22
CA GLY A 147 7.81 8.35 4.68
C GLY A 147 7.85 7.37 3.51
N LYS A 148 7.04 7.58 2.47
CA LYS A 148 7.02 6.76 1.26
C LYS A 148 8.25 6.97 0.39
N ARG A 149 8.75 8.21 0.26
CA ARG A 149 10.01 8.51 -0.45
C ARG A 149 11.19 7.82 0.22
N CYS A 150 11.29 7.89 1.55
CA CYS A 150 12.30 7.18 2.33
C CYS A 150 12.22 5.66 2.13
N ALA A 151 11.01 5.09 2.10
CA ALA A 151 10.82 3.67 1.83
C ALA A 151 11.33 3.28 0.42
N GLU A 152 11.07 4.07 -0.63
CA GLU A 152 11.64 3.82 -1.97
C GLU A 152 13.18 3.84 -1.93
N THR A 153 13.79 4.82 -1.24
CA THR A 153 15.24 4.89 -1.07
C THR A 153 15.80 3.64 -0.39
N LEU A 154 15.19 3.22 0.72
CA LEU A 154 15.59 2.00 1.43
C LEU A 154 15.51 0.77 0.53
N PHE A 155 14.44 0.61 -0.24
CA PHE A 155 14.29 -0.51 -1.17
C PHE A 155 15.41 -0.54 -2.21
N MET A 156 15.72 0.61 -2.82
CA MET A 156 16.80 0.72 -3.80
C MET A 156 18.19 0.45 -3.19
N ASP A 157 18.44 0.93 -1.98
CA ASP A 157 19.73 0.71 -1.34
C ASP A 157 19.91 -0.73 -0.86
N TYR A 158 18.87 -1.37 -0.33
CA TYR A 158 18.90 -2.80 -0.04
C TYR A 158 19.11 -3.64 -1.31
N HIS A 159 18.51 -3.24 -2.44
CA HIS A 159 18.80 -3.89 -3.72
C HIS A 159 20.26 -3.73 -4.13
N ARG A 160 20.79 -2.51 -4.12
CA ARG A 160 22.19 -2.22 -4.52
C ARG A 160 23.22 -2.91 -3.64
N GLN A 161 23.01 -2.91 -2.33
CA GLN A 161 23.98 -3.40 -1.36
C GLN A 161 23.84 -4.91 -1.08
N ASN A 162 22.62 -5.45 -1.15
CA ASN A 162 22.35 -6.83 -0.73
C ASN A 162 21.77 -7.72 -1.83
N GLY A 163 21.51 -7.18 -3.04
CA GLY A 163 20.97 -7.95 -4.16
C GLY A 163 19.51 -8.40 -3.97
N ILE A 164 18.77 -7.80 -3.03
CA ILE A 164 17.37 -8.16 -2.81
C ILE A 164 16.54 -7.87 -4.06
N ARG A 165 15.70 -8.81 -4.45
CA ARG A 165 14.80 -8.65 -5.60
C ARG A 165 13.59 -7.82 -5.20
N ILE A 166 13.62 -6.54 -5.56
CA ILE A 166 12.58 -5.57 -5.21
C ILE A 166 11.64 -5.28 -6.39
N LYS A 167 10.44 -4.81 -6.05
CA LYS A 167 9.51 -4.10 -6.92
C LYS A 167 8.99 -2.88 -6.18
N ILE A 168 8.79 -1.78 -6.90
CA ILE A 168 8.16 -0.57 -6.37
C ILE A 168 7.01 -0.22 -7.29
N ILE A 169 5.81 -0.03 -6.73
CA ILE A 169 4.64 0.43 -7.48
C ILE A 169 4.16 1.75 -6.89
N ARG A 170 4.00 2.77 -7.72
CA ARG A 170 3.46 4.08 -7.33
C ARG A 170 1.97 4.10 -7.62
N ILE A 171 1.17 3.82 -6.58
CA ILE A 171 -0.28 3.70 -6.69
C ILE A 171 -0.90 5.08 -6.75
N PHE A 172 -1.75 5.31 -7.74
CA PHE A 172 -2.60 6.50 -7.87
C PHE A 172 -3.96 6.27 -7.21
N ASN A 173 -4.97 7.11 -7.50
CA ASN A 173 -6.26 7.06 -6.83
C ASN A 173 -7.02 5.77 -7.13
N THR A 174 -6.94 4.82 -6.23
CA THR A 174 -7.63 3.54 -6.34
C THR A 174 -8.92 3.58 -5.55
N TYR A 175 -9.97 3.01 -6.11
CA TYR A 175 -11.30 2.93 -5.49
C TYR A 175 -11.90 1.54 -5.68
N GLY A 176 -12.88 1.19 -4.84
CA GLY A 176 -13.60 -0.07 -4.94
C GLY A 176 -14.19 -0.55 -3.60
N PRO A 177 -14.77 -1.75 -3.58
CA PRO A 177 -15.32 -2.36 -2.37
C PRO A 177 -14.30 -2.45 -1.24
N ARG A 178 -14.75 -2.46 0.01
CA ARG A 178 -13.94 -2.48 1.25
C ARG A 178 -13.15 -1.20 1.53
N MET A 179 -13.34 -0.15 0.73
CA MET A 179 -12.89 1.19 1.08
C MET A 179 -13.71 1.70 2.27
N LEU A 180 -13.07 2.37 3.22
CA LEU A 180 -13.78 2.89 4.40
C LEU A 180 -14.76 4.00 3.99
N PRO A 181 -15.97 4.05 4.55
CA PRO A 181 -16.93 5.12 4.27
C PRO A 181 -16.39 6.51 4.66
N ASP A 182 -15.61 6.57 5.73
CA ASP A 182 -14.96 7.77 6.29
C ASP A 182 -13.52 7.98 5.80
N ASP A 183 -13.15 7.36 4.68
CA ASP A 183 -11.82 7.46 4.07
C ASP A 183 -11.41 8.91 3.74
N GLY A 184 -12.39 9.79 3.46
CA GLY A 184 -12.18 11.21 3.19
C GLY A 184 -11.72 11.53 1.77
N ARG A 185 -11.49 10.53 0.90
CA ARG A 185 -11.17 10.73 -0.51
C ARG A 185 -12.44 10.89 -1.35
N VAL A 186 -12.28 11.54 -2.50
CA VAL A 186 -13.40 12.01 -3.33
C VAL A 186 -14.43 10.92 -3.67
N VAL A 187 -14.00 9.71 -4.07
CA VAL A 187 -14.95 8.66 -4.48
C VAL A 187 -15.76 8.15 -3.30
N SER A 188 -15.13 7.87 -2.14
CA SER A 188 -15.84 7.44 -0.93
C SER A 188 -16.79 8.52 -0.43
N ASN A 189 -16.35 9.79 -0.38
CA ASN A 189 -17.19 10.90 0.06
C ASN A 189 -18.43 11.03 -0.83
N PHE A 190 -18.27 11.06 -2.14
CA PHE A 190 -19.39 11.22 -3.07
C PHE A 190 -20.38 10.06 -2.98
N VAL A 191 -19.88 8.82 -2.88
CA VAL A 191 -20.74 7.63 -2.73
C VAL A 191 -21.52 7.68 -1.41
N VAL A 192 -20.87 8.03 -0.31
CA VAL A 192 -21.52 8.10 1.01
C VAL A 192 -22.56 9.21 1.03
N GLN A 193 -22.21 10.43 0.59
CA GLN A 193 -23.13 11.56 0.53
C GLN A 193 -24.36 11.25 -0.34
N ALA A 194 -24.13 10.66 -1.53
CA ALA A 194 -25.23 10.29 -2.42
C ALA A 194 -26.14 9.21 -1.81
N LEU A 195 -25.60 8.24 -1.06
CA LEU A 195 -26.40 7.20 -0.39
C LEU A 195 -27.17 7.71 0.84
N GLN A 196 -26.70 8.81 1.43
CA GLN A 196 -27.31 9.46 2.59
C GLN A 196 -28.27 10.59 2.20
N ASP A 197 -28.47 10.83 0.89
CA ASP A 197 -29.26 11.95 0.36
C ASP A 197 -28.73 13.32 0.82
N GLU A 198 -27.40 13.42 0.96
CA GLU A 198 -26.70 14.66 1.31
C GLU A 198 -26.13 15.35 0.08
N ASP A 199 -25.94 16.66 0.17
CA ASP A 199 -25.31 17.46 -0.89
C ASP A 199 -23.88 17.00 -1.17
N ILE A 200 -23.53 16.83 -2.45
CA ILE A 200 -22.19 16.46 -2.88
C ILE A 200 -21.24 17.65 -2.65
N THR A 201 -20.24 17.46 -1.79
CA THR A 201 -19.27 18.50 -1.44
C THR A 201 -18.12 18.53 -2.45
N ILE A 202 -17.96 19.66 -3.14
CA ILE A 202 -16.83 19.91 -4.05
C ILE A 202 -15.84 20.86 -3.38
N TYR A 203 -14.58 20.42 -3.24
CA TYR A 203 -13.52 21.24 -2.69
C TYR A 203 -12.87 22.10 -3.79
N GLY A 204 -12.67 23.40 -3.50
CA GLY A 204 -12.10 24.36 -4.45
C GLY A 204 -13.05 24.66 -5.63
N SER A 205 -12.49 24.84 -6.83
CA SER A 205 -13.26 25.18 -8.03
C SER A 205 -13.91 23.99 -8.74
N GLY A 206 -13.58 22.75 -8.35
CA GLY A 206 -14.05 21.54 -9.02
C GLY A 206 -13.36 21.24 -10.36
N THR A 207 -12.34 22.01 -10.73
CA THR A 207 -11.60 21.83 -12.00
C THR A 207 -10.45 20.82 -11.90
N GLN A 208 -10.19 20.26 -10.71
CA GLN A 208 -9.13 19.31 -10.48
C GLN A 208 -9.38 18.01 -11.25
N THR A 209 -8.37 17.55 -11.97
CA THR A 209 -8.39 16.26 -12.66
C THR A 209 -7.63 15.21 -11.86
N ARG A 210 -8.09 13.96 -11.92
CA ARG A 210 -7.44 12.81 -11.26
C ARG A 210 -7.55 11.58 -12.15
N SER A 211 -6.51 10.75 -12.11
CA SER A 211 -6.58 9.39 -12.68
C SER A 211 -7.10 8.44 -11.63
N PHE A 212 -8.16 7.71 -11.95
CA PHE A 212 -8.77 6.71 -11.08
C PHE A 212 -8.52 5.31 -11.62
N GLN A 213 -8.26 4.38 -10.71
CA GLN A 213 -8.10 2.96 -11.02
C GLN A 213 -9.02 2.13 -10.15
N TYR A 214 -9.76 1.20 -10.76
CA TYR A 214 -10.54 0.24 -10.00
C TYR A 214 -9.62 -0.79 -9.32
N VAL A 215 -9.99 -1.23 -8.13
CA VAL A 215 -9.13 -2.07 -7.29
C VAL A 215 -8.72 -3.39 -7.96
N ASP A 216 -9.61 -4.02 -8.72
CA ASP A 216 -9.29 -5.28 -9.39
C ASP A 216 -8.20 -5.10 -10.45
N ASP A 217 -8.22 -3.99 -11.20
CA ASP A 217 -7.17 -3.68 -12.19
C ASP A 217 -5.82 -3.45 -11.50
N LEU A 218 -5.82 -2.78 -10.33
CA LEU A 218 -4.60 -2.64 -9.54
C LEU A 218 -4.07 -4.00 -9.08
N ILE A 219 -4.95 -4.89 -8.57
CA ILE A 219 -4.57 -6.22 -8.10
C ILE A 219 -4.01 -7.08 -9.24
N GLU A 220 -4.62 -7.02 -10.44
CA GLU A 220 -4.06 -7.67 -11.62
C GLU A 220 -2.66 -7.16 -11.94
N GLY A 221 -2.47 -5.83 -11.98
CA GLY A 221 -1.16 -5.22 -12.21
C GLY A 221 -0.12 -5.65 -11.17
N MET A 222 -0.50 -5.73 -9.89
CA MET A 222 0.37 -6.21 -8.81
C MET A 222 0.76 -7.68 -9.01
N ALA A 223 -0.19 -8.56 -9.34
CA ALA A 223 0.07 -9.98 -9.57
C ALA A 223 0.97 -10.20 -10.78
N VAL A 224 0.72 -9.50 -11.89
CA VAL A 224 1.53 -9.58 -13.13
C VAL A 224 2.95 -9.05 -12.90
N SER A 225 3.14 -7.99 -12.15
CA SER A 225 4.47 -7.42 -11.89
C SER A 225 5.42 -8.39 -11.19
N TYR A 226 4.90 -9.36 -10.44
CA TYR A 226 5.71 -10.43 -9.81
C TYR A 226 6.15 -11.52 -10.79
N THR A 227 5.42 -11.73 -11.88
CA THR A 227 5.73 -12.74 -12.89
C THR A 227 6.63 -12.21 -14.00
N HIS A 228 6.58 -10.92 -14.29
CA HIS A 228 7.37 -10.30 -15.34
C HIS A 228 8.48 -9.43 -14.73
N LEU A 229 9.71 -9.79 -15.05
CA LEU A 229 10.90 -9.02 -14.70
C LEU A 229 11.18 -8.04 -15.82
N THR A 230 10.91 -6.77 -15.59
CA THR A 230 11.77 -5.69 -16.07
C THR A 230 11.36 -4.41 -15.37
N LEU A 231 12.24 -3.88 -14.51
CA LEU A 231 12.31 -2.44 -14.38
C LEU A 231 12.88 -1.94 -15.69
N PRO A 232 12.29 -0.98 -16.39
CA PRO A 232 13.01 -0.26 -17.42
C PRO A 232 14.23 0.38 -16.77
N THR A 233 15.39 0.06 -17.29
CA THR A 233 16.67 0.74 -16.95
C THR A 233 16.63 2.17 -17.41
#